data_19b7a64fab1536bb2fada5bde14750be
#
_entry.id   19b7a64fab1536bb2fada5bde14750be
#
_cell.length_a   1.000
_cell.length_b   1.000
_cell.length_c   1.000
_cell.angle_alpha   90.00
_cell.angle_beta   90.00
_cell.angle_gamma   90.00
#
_symmetry.space_group_name_H-M   'P 1'
#
loop_
_entity.id
_entity.type
_entity.pdbx_description
1 polymer ?
#
loop_
_entity_poly.entity_id
_entity_poly.type
_entity_poly.pdbx_seq_one_letter_code
_entity_poly.pdbx_strand_id
1 'polypeptide(L)'
;MTPDKLSPIKKEGLKSKGLVHIEGTLKDFAAWVKSAFPNGNDAREVVAKANEFGATALNSITASDIDVAHSLYPISVRTLAERLKQMRPGEEALMGRQFLQGFPPSWMLAASKVPVRLEAFESLKKELFESIERGDRLFVATGQAGSGKTTATMMAILDYASDNPDVPIYEMSRDVVSTTKAFSLLNRLHGERCIVFAGDLFVYGDGFSDSLLSIKSGGVTVVSSSRTGEWNEHLSRYLGEFARPALFQRFVRRDYDPLIDRLVEYVPAPRFRKMTRLQQHAELAKSKSQLLIALREATDSENFDDIITNEFEKLPDADTRRLLLIVGVSTLARIGVSADVAREAYYKLKPTRTFDKALEALDGIVSYTESRRLIARHDLYVRHIFDEVANFDDIRDAIRELLRTYIKYNMPVVKHVHRQDAQLFRFILNHTFVSEITQRNGRHEDGSVIYSDFETDFQLDGHYWLQYGLYLAAQGNLTEAIAMMQRSISAYSGNPYAVHALADLQLRSARQRAQYDAVTRDLIDIAVKTLSVMDSQQSLKIDQYPIVTLSLGHVGALVKHSQSDLAKKVAKDYYERVKFLSRNVYSSMLDRAEEKLFRYITLGDWGDSQSAAKSKSGRQAKHRR
;
A
#
# COMPACT_ATOMS: atom_id res chain seq x y z
N MET A 1 -10.37 -24.02 -20.63
CA MET A 1 -11.56 -24.54 -21.31
C MET A 1 -12.76 -23.74 -20.87
N THR A 2 -13.61 -23.32 -21.78
CA THR A 2 -14.89 -22.70 -21.43
C THR A 2 -16.01 -23.58 -21.95
N PRO A 3 -17.11 -23.79 -21.19
CA PRO A 3 -18.24 -24.54 -21.67
C PRO A 3 -19.00 -23.86 -22.81
N ASP A 4 -18.73 -22.57 -23.05
CA ASP A 4 -19.45 -21.79 -24.06
C ASP A 4 -18.70 -21.79 -25.39
N LYS A 5 -19.47 -21.91 -26.48
CA LYS A 5 -18.96 -21.78 -27.86
C LYS A 5 -18.50 -20.34 -28.07
N LEU A 6 -17.20 -20.15 -28.21
CA LEU A 6 -16.65 -18.84 -28.58
C LEU A 6 -16.98 -18.49 -30.03
N SER A 7 -17.28 -17.20 -30.26
CA SER A 7 -17.47 -16.70 -31.63
C SER A 7 -16.17 -16.83 -32.46
N PRO A 8 -16.27 -16.97 -33.80
CA PRO A 8 -15.09 -17.09 -34.66
C PRO A 8 -14.06 -15.97 -34.45
N ILE A 9 -14.51 -14.74 -34.25
CA ILE A 9 -13.65 -13.56 -34.01
C ILE A 9 -12.85 -13.71 -32.69
N LYS A 10 -13.49 -14.24 -31.62
CA LYS A 10 -12.79 -14.49 -30.36
C LYS A 10 -11.78 -15.64 -30.49
N LYS A 11 -12.08 -16.68 -31.28
CA LYS A 11 -11.15 -17.79 -31.56
C LYS A 11 -9.92 -17.31 -32.31
N GLU A 12 -10.10 -16.45 -33.30
CA GLU A 12 -9.00 -15.86 -34.08
C GLU A 12 -8.13 -14.93 -33.25
N GLY A 13 -8.73 -14.12 -32.35
CA GLY A 13 -8.03 -13.30 -31.38
C GLY A 13 -7.23 -14.10 -30.34
N LEU A 14 -7.65 -15.31 -29.98
CA LEU A 14 -6.87 -16.21 -29.13
C LEU A 14 -5.70 -16.83 -29.93
N LYS A 15 -5.95 -17.24 -31.17
CA LYS A 15 -4.94 -17.83 -32.06
C LYS A 15 -3.80 -16.85 -32.38
N SER A 16 -4.11 -15.58 -32.58
CA SER A 16 -3.10 -14.52 -32.77
C SER A 16 -2.21 -14.29 -31.53
N LYS A 17 -2.65 -14.72 -30.35
CA LYS A 17 -1.90 -14.69 -29.08
C LYS A 17 -1.20 -16.02 -28.75
N GLY A 18 -1.16 -16.96 -29.68
CA GLY A 18 -0.59 -18.30 -29.46
C GLY A 18 -1.43 -19.21 -28.56
N LEU A 19 -2.70 -18.85 -28.30
CA LEU A 19 -3.61 -19.63 -27.46
C LEU A 19 -4.55 -20.45 -28.33
N VAL A 20 -4.74 -21.73 -27.99
CA VAL A 20 -5.67 -22.63 -28.64
C VAL A 20 -6.92 -22.78 -27.78
N HIS A 21 -8.08 -22.44 -28.33
CA HIS A 21 -9.37 -22.69 -27.68
C HIS A 21 -9.82 -24.12 -27.97
N ILE A 22 -10.01 -24.89 -26.92
CA ILE A 22 -10.55 -26.25 -27.00
C ILE A 22 -11.97 -26.23 -26.41
N GLU A 23 -12.97 -26.49 -27.24
CA GLU A 23 -14.35 -26.68 -26.79
C GLU A 23 -14.48 -28.06 -26.14
N GLY A 24 -15.09 -28.12 -24.97
CA GLY A 24 -15.30 -29.38 -24.29
C GLY A 24 -15.61 -29.26 -22.80
N THR A 25 -16.09 -30.32 -22.24
CA THR A 25 -16.34 -30.46 -20.81
C THR A 25 -15.05 -30.82 -20.07
N LEU A 26 -15.08 -30.79 -18.76
CA LEU A 26 -13.94 -31.24 -17.92
C LEU A 26 -13.59 -32.72 -18.17
N LYS A 27 -14.62 -33.56 -18.57
CA LYS A 27 -14.41 -34.93 -18.99
C LYS A 27 -13.58 -35.03 -20.27
N ASP A 28 -13.85 -34.15 -21.23
CA ASP A 28 -13.09 -34.07 -22.48
C ASP A 28 -11.66 -33.63 -22.25
N PHE A 29 -11.46 -32.69 -21.32
CA PHE A 29 -10.13 -32.28 -20.89
C PHE A 29 -9.36 -33.39 -20.18
N ALA A 30 -10.00 -34.10 -19.26
CA ALA A 30 -9.38 -35.25 -18.59
C ALA A 30 -9.03 -36.36 -19.57
N ALA A 31 -9.89 -36.62 -20.60
CA ALA A 31 -9.60 -37.55 -21.67
C ALA A 31 -8.43 -37.09 -22.54
N TRP A 32 -8.35 -35.80 -22.86
CA TRP A 32 -7.25 -35.23 -23.62
C TRP A 32 -5.93 -35.28 -22.84
N VAL A 33 -5.90 -34.90 -21.56
CA VAL A 33 -4.71 -35.04 -20.69
C VAL A 33 -4.25 -36.49 -20.64
N LYS A 34 -5.18 -37.43 -20.50
CA LYS A 34 -4.90 -38.86 -20.49
C LYS A 34 -4.30 -39.36 -21.80
N SER A 35 -4.74 -38.81 -22.95
CA SER A 35 -4.19 -39.14 -24.27
C SER A 35 -2.85 -38.48 -24.56
N ALA A 36 -2.63 -37.26 -24.06
CA ALA A 36 -1.41 -36.49 -24.25
C ALA A 36 -0.24 -36.98 -23.36
N PHE A 37 -0.56 -37.64 -22.24
CA PHE A 37 0.42 -38.13 -21.26
C PHE A 37 0.17 -39.61 -20.90
N PRO A 38 0.29 -40.54 -21.86
CA PRO A 38 -0.13 -41.94 -21.68
C PRO A 38 0.67 -42.72 -20.63
N ASN A 39 1.86 -42.28 -20.25
CA ASN A 39 2.78 -42.98 -19.34
C ASN A 39 3.09 -42.23 -18.03
N GLY A 40 2.38 -41.15 -17.72
CA GLY A 40 2.68 -40.32 -16.54
C GLY A 40 1.88 -40.77 -15.30
N ASN A 41 2.54 -41.32 -14.29
CA ASN A 41 1.91 -41.51 -12.97
C ASN A 41 1.48 -40.16 -12.37
N ASP A 42 2.19 -39.08 -12.66
CA ASP A 42 1.86 -37.71 -12.23
C ASP A 42 0.55 -37.19 -12.84
N ALA A 43 0.26 -37.53 -14.11
CA ALA A 43 -1.00 -37.14 -14.75
C ALA A 43 -2.21 -37.88 -14.14
N ARG A 44 -2.04 -39.12 -13.69
CA ARG A 44 -3.08 -39.87 -12.98
C ARG A 44 -3.36 -39.30 -11.60
N GLU A 45 -2.35 -38.85 -10.90
CA GLU A 45 -2.48 -38.23 -9.57
C GLU A 45 -3.11 -36.83 -9.66
N VAL A 46 -2.76 -36.03 -10.66
CA VAL A 46 -3.40 -34.76 -10.98
C VAL A 46 -4.86 -34.93 -11.38
N VAL A 47 -5.17 -35.93 -12.22
CA VAL A 47 -6.55 -36.23 -12.64
C VAL A 47 -7.36 -36.86 -11.50
N ALA A 48 -6.77 -37.69 -10.64
CA ALA A 48 -7.42 -38.23 -9.46
C ALA A 48 -7.73 -37.14 -8.44
N LYS A 49 -6.76 -36.27 -8.13
CA LYS A 49 -6.99 -35.09 -7.28
C LYS A 49 -7.97 -34.09 -7.89
N ALA A 50 -7.91 -33.82 -9.19
CA ALA A 50 -8.92 -33.02 -9.89
C ALA A 50 -10.31 -33.63 -9.84
N ASN A 51 -10.44 -34.97 -9.85
CA ASN A 51 -11.71 -35.67 -9.71
C ASN A 51 -12.22 -35.72 -8.26
N GLU A 52 -11.33 -35.84 -7.26
CA GLU A 52 -11.69 -35.73 -5.83
C GLU A 52 -12.14 -34.32 -5.48
N PHE A 53 -11.42 -33.28 -5.94
CA PHE A 53 -11.85 -31.89 -5.83
C PHE A 53 -13.04 -31.54 -6.72
N GLY A 54 -13.22 -32.27 -7.85
CA GLY A 54 -14.10 -31.86 -8.94
C GLY A 54 -15.57 -32.17 -8.77
N ALA A 55 -15.94 -33.20 -8.03
CA ALA A 55 -17.35 -33.65 -8.06
C ALA A 55 -18.26 -32.77 -7.19
N THR A 56 -17.79 -32.22 -6.09
CA THR A 56 -18.61 -31.43 -5.16
C THR A 56 -18.38 -29.91 -5.32
N ALA A 57 -17.17 -29.48 -5.65
CA ALA A 57 -16.81 -28.07 -5.77
C ALA A 57 -17.17 -27.45 -7.13
N LEU A 58 -17.11 -28.23 -8.22
CA LEU A 58 -17.36 -27.73 -9.58
C LEU A 58 -18.83 -27.36 -9.85
N ASN A 59 -19.78 -27.98 -9.18
CA ASN A 59 -21.20 -27.62 -9.28
C ASN A 59 -21.54 -26.26 -8.62
N SER A 60 -20.61 -25.66 -7.89
CA SER A 60 -20.79 -24.41 -7.20
C SER A 60 -20.01 -23.23 -7.82
N ILE A 61 -19.20 -23.46 -8.87
CA ILE A 61 -18.39 -22.41 -9.52
C ILE A 61 -19.22 -21.74 -10.61
N THR A 62 -19.40 -20.43 -10.47
CA THR A 62 -20.10 -19.59 -11.46
C THR A 62 -19.11 -18.96 -12.45
N ALA A 63 -19.60 -18.46 -13.59
CA ALA A 63 -18.75 -17.73 -14.55
C ALA A 63 -18.01 -16.54 -13.91
N SER A 64 -18.63 -15.89 -12.92
CA SER A 64 -18.00 -14.79 -12.17
C SER A 64 -16.89 -15.26 -11.21
N ASP A 65 -16.85 -16.53 -10.85
CA ASP A 65 -15.79 -17.11 -10.01
C ASP A 65 -14.51 -17.36 -10.82
N ILE A 66 -14.63 -17.58 -12.14
CA ILE A 66 -13.49 -17.81 -13.03
C ILE A 66 -12.61 -16.56 -13.10
N ASP A 67 -13.20 -15.38 -13.25
CA ASP A 67 -12.46 -14.12 -13.30
C ASP A 67 -11.70 -13.86 -11.98
N VAL A 68 -12.28 -14.29 -10.86
CA VAL A 68 -11.67 -14.16 -9.54
C VAL A 68 -10.62 -15.23 -9.29
N ALA A 69 -10.85 -16.47 -9.75
CA ALA A 69 -9.89 -17.56 -9.62
C ALA A 69 -8.56 -17.25 -10.31
N HIS A 70 -8.58 -16.52 -11.43
CA HIS A 70 -7.36 -16.05 -12.11
C HIS A 70 -6.53 -15.07 -11.28
N SER A 71 -7.10 -14.51 -10.23
CA SER A 71 -6.40 -13.58 -9.31
C SER A 71 -5.85 -14.28 -8.07
N LEU A 72 -6.00 -15.59 -7.94
CA LEU A 72 -5.52 -16.41 -6.83
C LEU A 72 -4.51 -17.44 -7.35
N TYR A 73 -3.24 -17.25 -7.00
CA TYR A 73 -2.14 -18.12 -7.41
C TYR A 73 -1.81 -19.11 -6.29
N PRO A 74 -2.00 -20.42 -6.51
CA PRO A 74 -1.67 -21.43 -5.51
C PRO A 74 -0.15 -21.52 -5.32
N ILE A 75 0.28 -21.55 -4.06
CA ILE A 75 1.67 -21.68 -3.67
C ILE A 75 1.90 -23.07 -3.07
N SER A 76 2.78 -23.83 -3.69
CA SER A 76 3.16 -25.17 -3.22
C SER A 76 4.61 -25.22 -2.83
N VAL A 77 4.88 -25.53 -1.55
CA VAL A 77 6.25 -25.71 -1.02
C VAL A 77 7.01 -26.80 -1.79
N ARG A 78 6.33 -27.90 -2.10
CA ARG A 78 6.90 -29.01 -2.89
C ARG A 78 7.34 -28.54 -4.28
N THR A 79 6.46 -27.84 -5.00
CA THR A 79 6.77 -27.33 -6.34
C THR A 79 7.92 -26.32 -6.31
N LEU A 80 7.98 -25.44 -5.30
CA LEU A 80 9.07 -24.50 -5.12
C LEU A 80 10.39 -25.23 -4.86
N ALA A 81 10.39 -26.23 -3.99
CA ALA A 81 11.58 -27.03 -3.70
C ALA A 81 12.09 -27.81 -4.92
N GLU A 82 11.18 -28.38 -5.74
CA GLU A 82 11.53 -29.06 -6.99
C GLU A 82 12.13 -28.10 -8.01
N ARG A 83 11.56 -26.91 -8.18
CA ARG A 83 12.10 -25.86 -9.07
C ARG A 83 13.45 -25.37 -8.61
N LEU A 84 13.67 -25.17 -7.31
CA LEU A 84 14.97 -24.77 -6.77
C LEU A 84 16.05 -25.82 -7.05
N LYS A 85 15.72 -27.12 -6.95
CA LYS A 85 16.66 -28.20 -7.31
C LYS A 85 17.02 -28.23 -8.80
N GLN A 86 16.12 -27.78 -9.66
CA GLN A 86 16.31 -27.72 -11.12
C GLN A 86 16.95 -26.41 -11.58
N MET A 87 17.04 -25.40 -10.70
CA MET A 87 17.59 -24.09 -11.01
C MET A 87 19.09 -24.19 -11.32
N ARG A 88 19.51 -23.51 -12.38
CA ARG A 88 20.94 -23.44 -12.73
C ARG A 88 21.68 -22.53 -11.75
N PRO A 89 22.95 -22.81 -11.41
CA PRO A 89 23.72 -21.97 -10.50
C PRO A 89 23.78 -20.48 -10.89
N GLY A 90 23.79 -20.17 -12.18
CA GLY A 90 23.75 -18.79 -12.67
C GLY A 90 22.41 -18.07 -12.44
N GLU A 91 21.30 -18.80 -12.48
CA GLU A 91 19.97 -18.25 -12.23
C GLU A 91 19.78 -17.93 -10.74
N GLU A 92 20.25 -18.80 -9.85
CA GLU A 92 20.21 -18.55 -8.40
C GLU A 92 21.09 -17.35 -8.03
N ALA A 93 22.29 -17.26 -8.59
CA ALA A 93 23.19 -16.13 -8.38
C ALA A 93 22.59 -14.81 -8.88
N LEU A 94 21.91 -14.82 -10.04
CA LEU A 94 21.23 -13.65 -10.57
C LEU A 94 20.06 -13.23 -9.67
N MET A 95 19.23 -14.17 -9.25
CA MET A 95 18.10 -13.93 -8.34
C MET A 95 18.59 -13.35 -7.01
N GLY A 96 19.64 -13.92 -6.43
CA GLY A 96 20.26 -13.44 -5.20
C GLY A 96 20.82 -12.03 -5.34
N ARG A 97 21.53 -11.77 -6.44
CA ARG A 97 22.07 -10.44 -6.75
C ARG A 97 20.97 -9.40 -6.89
N GLN A 98 19.93 -9.67 -7.69
CA GLN A 98 18.81 -8.75 -7.88
C GLN A 98 18.12 -8.44 -6.55
N PHE A 99 17.85 -9.45 -5.74
CA PHE A 99 17.25 -9.25 -4.42
C PHE A 99 18.09 -8.35 -3.51
N LEU A 100 19.39 -8.63 -3.40
CA LEU A 100 20.30 -7.83 -2.58
C LEU A 100 20.52 -6.42 -3.12
N GLN A 101 20.18 -6.18 -4.40
CA GLN A 101 20.12 -4.86 -5.03
C GLN A 101 18.76 -4.16 -4.89
N GLY A 102 17.80 -4.76 -4.16
CA GLY A 102 16.54 -4.14 -3.80
C GLY A 102 15.35 -4.47 -4.70
N PHE A 103 15.46 -5.48 -5.58
CA PHE A 103 14.30 -5.95 -6.33
C PHE A 103 13.29 -6.66 -5.42
N PRO A 104 11.98 -6.62 -5.75
CA PRO A 104 10.94 -7.27 -4.96
C PRO A 104 11.21 -8.77 -4.75
N PRO A 105 10.87 -9.34 -3.59
CA PRO A 105 11.01 -10.78 -3.36
C PRO A 105 9.99 -11.57 -4.18
N SER A 106 10.36 -12.79 -4.56
CA SER A 106 9.47 -13.80 -5.12
C SER A 106 9.37 -15.01 -4.19
N TRP A 107 8.39 -15.88 -4.39
CA TRP A 107 8.26 -17.13 -3.62
C TRP A 107 9.47 -18.05 -3.82
N MET A 108 10.04 -18.09 -5.02
CA MET A 108 11.29 -18.83 -5.28
C MET A 108 12.43 -18.29 -4.44
N LEU A 109 12.57 -16.98 -4.35
CA LEU A 109 13.57 -16.34 -3.49
C LEU A 109 13.31 -16.65 -2.02
N ALA A 110 12.07 -16.49 -1.54
CA ALA A 110 11.72 -16.76 -0.14
C ALA A 110 11.96 -18.21 0.27
N ALA A 111 11.79 -19.16 -0.67
CA ALA A 111 12.08 -20.58 -0.47
C ALA A 111 13.58 -20.92 -0.58
N SER A 112 14.40 -20.03 -1.16
CA SER A 112 15.83 -20.24 -1.35
C SER A 112 16.63 -19.97 -0.07
N LYS A 113 17.96 -20.20 -0.15
CA LYS A 113 18.90 -19.88 0.94
C LYS A 113 19.39 -18.43 0.91
N VAL A 114 18.99 -17.63 -0.10
CA VAL A 114 19.46 -16.26 -0.29
C VAL A 114 19.05 -15.32 0.84
N PRO A 115 17.75 -15.24 1.24
CA PRO A 115 17.33 -14.38 2.32
C PRO A 115 17.91 -14.81 3.67
N VAL A 116 18.33 -13.83 4.47
CA VAL A 116 18.81 -14.06 5.83
C VAL A 116 17.62 -14.05 6.80
N ARG A 117 17.58 -15.00 7.71
CA ARG A 117 16.66 -14.99 8.86
C ARG A 117 17.21 -14.01 9.89
N LEU A 118 16.69 -12.79 9.89
CA LEU A 118 17.07 -11.76 10.85
C LEU A 118 16.56 -12.10 12.26
N GLU A 119 17.14 -11.51 13.30
CA GLU A 119 16.71 -11.75 14.70
C GLU A 119 15.21 -11.52 14.89
N ALA A 120 14.65 -10.49 14.22
CA ALA A 120 13.21 -10.19 14.25
C ALA A 120 12.33 -11.27 13.57
N PHE A 121 12.90 -12.19 12.79
CA PHE A 121 12.13 -13.19 12.04
C PHE A 121 11.43 -14.19 12.96
N GLU A 122 12.07 -14.67 14.01
CA GLU A 122 11.49 -15.69 14.90
C GLU A 122 10.27 -15.14 15.68
N SER A 123 10.33 -13.87 16.08
CA SER A 123 9.17 -13.20 16.71
C SER A 123 7.99 -13.09 15.73
N LEU A 124 8.28 -12.63 14.50
CA LEU A 124 7.25 -12.51 13.44
C LEU A 124 6.64 -13.87 13.12
N LYS A 125 7.47 -14.91 12.96
CA LYS A 125 7.03 -16.28 12.69
C LYS A 125 6.10 -16.78 13.78
N LYS A 126 6.49 -16.62 15.04
CA LYS A 126 5.68 -17.02 16.20
C LYS A 126 4.33 -16.32 16.21
N GLU A 127 4.31 -15.00 16.07
CA GLU A 127 3.08 -14.20 16.04
C GLU A 127 2.16 -14.61 14.88
N LEU A 128 2.73 -14.88 13.69
CA LEU A 128 1.97 -15.37 12.55
C LEU A 128 1.35 -16.74 12.82
N PHE A 129 2.12 -17.69 13.37
CA PHE A 129 1.62 -19.03 13.68
C PHE A 129 0.49 -18.98 14.70
N GLU A 130 0.67 -18.22 15.77
CA GLU A 130 -0.38 -18.01 16.77
C GLU A 130 -1.64 -17.37 16.19
N SER A 131 -1.50 -16.41 15.26
CA SER A 131 -2.62 -15.77 14.58
C SER A 131 -3.40 -16.75 13.69
N ILE A 132 -2.69 -17.59 12.92
CA ILE A 132 -3.32 -18.62 12.08
C ILE A 132 -4.03 -19.66 12.97
N GLU A 133 -3.42 -20.10 14.07
CA GLU A 133 -4.01 -21.09 14.99
C GLU A 133 -5.25 -20.54 15.71
N ARG A 134 -5.29 -19.25 16.05
CA ARG A 134 -6.50 -18.61 16.59
C ARG A 134 -7.61 -18.45 15.55
N GLY A 135 -7.31 -18.61 14.25
CA GLY A 135 -8.26 -18.39 13.17
C GLY A 135 -8.55 -16.90 12.93
N ASP A 136 -7.54 -16.05 13.17
CA ASP A 136 -7.65 -14.62 12.89
C ASP A 136 -7.88 -14.41 11.38
N ARG A 137 -8.77 -13.47 11.03
CA ARG A 137 -9.08 -13.17 9.62
C ARG A 137 -7.96 -12.42 8.92
N LEU A 138 -7.16 -11.66 9.67
CA LEU A 138 -6.11 -10.82 9.14
C LEU A 138 -4.89 -10.82 10.07
N PHE A 139 -3.72 -11.10 9.50
CA PHE A 139 -2.42 -10.85 10.11
C PHE A 139 -1.66 -9.79 9.32
N VAL A 140 -1.05 -8.82 9.98
CA VAL A 140 -0.31 -7.73 9.35
C VAL A 140 1.07 -7.57 9.96
N ALA A 141 2.10 -7.77 9.15
CA ALA A 141 3.47 -7.41 9.52
C ALA A 141 3.71 -5.92 9.22
N THR A 142 4.05 -5.11 10.22
CA THR A 142 4.39 -3.69 10.02
C THR A 142 5.87 -3.44 10.22
N GLY A 143 6.40 -2.43 9.54
CA GLY A 143 7.82 -2.06 9.65
C GLY A 143 8.19 -0.96 8.67
N GLN A 144 9.44 -0.54 8.68
CA GLN A 144 9.93 0.49 7.76
C GLN A 144 10.01 -0.03 6.31
N ALA A 145 10.05 0.91 5.34
CA ALA A 145 10.34 0.57 3.95
C ALA A 145 11.73 -0.08 3.86
N GLY A 146 11.87 -1.11 3.02
CA GLY A 146 13.14 -1.81 2.82
C GLY A 146 13.67 -2.61 4.03
N SER A 147 12.83 -2.87 5.06
CA SER A 147 13.23 -3.66 6.24
C SER A 147 13.28 -5.17 6.01
N GLY A 148 12.79 -5.66 4.86
CA GLY A 148 12.70 -7.10 4.58
C GLY A 148 11.42 -7.79 5.11
N LYS A 149 10.47 -7.04 5.69
CA LYS A 149 9.22 -7.61 6.27
C LYS A 149 8.43 -8.50 5.32
N THR A 150 8.28 -8.11 4.05
CA THR A 150 7.56 -8.90 3.04
C THR A 150 8.23 -10.25 2.81
N THR A 151 9.56 -10.26 2.65
CA THR A 151 10.35 -11.48 2.51
C THR A 151 10.22 -12.36 3.75
N ALA A 152 10.36 -11.78 4.94
CA ALA A 152 10.21 -12.49 6.20
C ALA A 152 8.79 -13.10 6.35
N THR A 153 7.76 -12.37 5.97
CA THR A 153 6.37 -12.88 5.99
C THR A 153 6.19 -14.06 5.03
N MET A 154 6.72 -13.98 3.80
CA MET A 154 6.68 -15.08 2.83
C MET A 154 7.43 -16.31 3.36
N MET A 155 8.62 -16.13 3.95
CA MET A 155 9.38 -17.22 4.56
C MET A 155 8.61 -17.87 5.72
N ALA A 156 7.98 -17.09 6.59
CA ALA A 156 7.19 -17.60 7.71
C ALA A 156 5.97 -18.40 7.24
N ILE A 157 5.29 -17.96 6.15
CA ILE A 157 4.21 -18.72 5.51
C ILE A 157 4.74 -20.07 4.99
N LEU A 158 5.89 -20.10 4.33
CA LEU A 158 6.48 -21.33 3.82
C LEU A 158 6.90 -22.28 4.94
N ASP A 159 7.41 -21.74 6.05
CA ASP A 159 7.70 -22.54 7.25
C ASP A 159 6.40 -23.16 7.81
N TYR A 160 5.33 -22.37 7.93
CA TYR A 160 4.03 -22.88 8.40
C TYR A 160 3.50 -23.99 7.48
N ALA A 161 3.56 -23.80 6.16
CA ALA A 161 3.12 -24.78 5.18
C ALA A 161 3.96 -26.06 5.17
N SER A 162 5.25 -25.97 5.52
CA SER A 162 6.11 -27.15 5.66
C SER A 162 5.70 -28.00 6.85
N ASP A 163 5.26 -27.35 7.94
CA ASP A 163 4.77 -28.03 9.15
C ASP A 163 3.31 -28.49 9.00
N ASN A 164 2.54 -27.85 8.09
CA ASN A 164 1.11 -28.09 7.85
C ASN A 164 0.82 -28.27 6.34
N PRO A 165 1.23 -29.38 5.72
CA PRO A 165 1.18 -29.57 4.25
C PRO A 165 -0.24 -29.60 3.66
N ASP A 166 -1.27 -29.85 4.49
CA ASP A 166 -2.67 -29.90 4.08
C ASP A 166 -3.33 -28.52 4.02
N VAL A 167 -2.68 -27.48 4.55
CA VAL A 167 -3.21 -26.11 4.54
C VAL A 167 -2.88 -25.43 3.20
N PRO A 168 -3.89 -25.13 2.36
CA PRO A 168 -3.67 -24.48 1.09
C PRO A 168 -3.24 -23.03 1.25
N ILE A 169 -2.29 -22.61 0.41
CA ILE A 169 -1.77 -21.24 0.38
C ILE A 169 -2.02 -20.64 -0.99
N TYR A 170 -2.48 -19.41 -1.01
CA TYR A 170 -2.66 -18.61 -2.22
C TYR A 170 -1.98 -17.26 -2.10
N GLU A 171 -1.41 -16.79 -3.20
CA GLU A 171 -1.10 -15.38 -3.38
C GLU A 171 -2.26 -14.71 -4.09
N MET A 172 -2.73 -13.60 -3.54
CA MET A 172 -3.78 -12.80 -4.16
C MET A 172 -3.17 -11.69 -5.01
N SER A 173 -3.52 -11.67 -6.28
CA SER A 173 -3.09 -10.63 -7.21
C SER A 173 -3.54 -9.25 -6.74
N ARG A 174 -2.71 -8.25 -7.00
CA ARG A 174 -3.06 -6.83 -6.82
C ARG A 174 -4.24 -6.42 -7.71
N ASP A 175 -4.47 -7.15 -8.81
CA ASP A 175 -5.52 -6.92 -9.82
C ASP A 175 -6.83 -7.65 -9.54
N VAL A 176 -6.97 -8.27 -8.37
CA VAL A 176 -8.21 -8.97 -8.03
C VAL A 176 -9.44 -8.07 -8.22
N VAL A 177 -10.37 -8.52 -9.05
CA VAL A 177 -11.58 -7.74 -9.40
C VAL A 177 -12.45 -7.50 -8.16
N SER A 178 -12.54 -8.49 -7.27
CA SER A 178 -13.31 -8.41 -6.04
C SER A 178 -12.70 -9.31 -4.97
N THR A 179 -12.17 -8.70 -3.91
CA THR A 179 -11.63 -9.41 -2.75
C THR A 179 -12.72 -10.19 -2.01
N THR A 180 -13.94 -9.66 -1.92
CA THR A 180 -15.09 -10.35 -1.32
C THR A 180 -15.44 -11.65 -2.05
N LYS A 181 -15.47 -11.60 -3.38
CA LYS A 181 -15.72 -12.82 -4.19
C LYS A 181 -14.55 -13.81 -4.06
N ALA A 182 -13.30 -13.33 -3.98
CA ALA A 182 -12.13 -14.18 -3.79
C ALA A 182 -12.22 -14.96 -2.47
N PHE A 183 -12.51 -14.28 -1.37
CA PHE A 183 -12.64 -14.92 -0.06
C PHE A 183 -13.87 -15.84 0.00
N SER A 184 -14.99 -15.45 -0.61
CA SER A 184 -16.17 -16.32 -0.72
C SER A 184 -15.89 -17.58 -1.51
N LEU A 185 -15.12 -17.48 -2.61
CA LEU A 185 -14.69 -18.64 -3.40
C LEU A 185 -13.81 -19.58 -2.56
N LEU A 186 -12.79 -19.05 -1.87
CA LEU A 186 -11.90 -19.85 -1.03
C LEU A 186 -12.64 -20.52 0.14
N ASN A 187 -13.57 -19.81 0.78
CA ASN A 187 -14.43 -20.40 1.83
C ASN A 187 -15.28 -21.57 1.31
N ARG A 188 -15.73 -21.54 0.04
CA ARG A 188 -16.48 -22.64 -0.58
C ARG A 188 -15.57 -23.80 -0.98
N LEU A 189 -14.38 -23.50 -1.50
CA LEU A 189 -13.46 -24.52 -1.99
C LEU A 189 -12.83 -25.33 -0.86
N HIS A 190 -12.47 -24.68 0.23
CA HIS A 190 -11.68 -25.32 1.26
C HIS A 190 -12.45 -25.63 2.54
N GLY A 191 -13.56 -24.91 2.83
CA GLY A 191 -14.39 -25.16 4.02
C GLY A 191 -13.67 -25.07 5.37
N GLU A 192 -12.36 -25.29 5.36
CA GLU A 192 -11.43 -25.32 6.47
C GLU A 192 -10.31 -24.26 6.30
N ARG A 193 -9.24 -24.33 7.10
CA ARG A 193 -8.14 -23.38 7.15
C ARG A 193 -7.44 -23.20 5.79
N CYS A 194 -7.30 -21.95 5.36
CA CYS A 194 -6.60 -21.54 4.14
C CYS A 194 -5.84 -20.24 4.39
N ILE A 195 -4.66 -20.10 3.82
CA ILE A 195 -3.84 -18.88 3.94
C ILE A 195 -3.85 -18.13 2.61
N VAL A 196 -4.12 -16.81 2.66
CA VAL A 196 -4.04 -15.92 1.51
C VAL A 196 -2.98 -14.85 1.77
N PHE A 197 -1.90 -14.89 1.03
CA PHE A 197 -0.91 -13.81 1.04
C PHE A 197 -1.38 -12.65 0.16
N ALA A 198 -1.58 -11.50 0.76
CA ALA A 198 -2.08 -10.29 0.12
C ALA A 198 -1.00 -9.18 0.08
N GLY A 199 0.21 -9.50 -0.24
CA GLY A 199 1.38 -8.63 -0.42
C GLY A 199 1.38 -7.32 0.39
N ASP A 200 0.87 -6.26 -0.20
CA ASP A 200 0.77 -4.93 0.38
C ASP A 200 -0.71 -4.50 0.51
N LEU A 201 -1.19 -4.32 1.74
CA LEU A 201 -2.59 -3.96 2.03
C LEU A 201 -3.04 -2.64 1.40
N PHE A 202 -2.12 -1.69 1.28
CA PHE A 202 -2.44 -0.37 0.75
C PHE A 202 -3.03 -0.43 -0.67
N VAL A 203 -2.66 -1.46 -1.43
CA VAL A 203 -3.11 -1.66 -2.82
C VAL A 203 -4.60 -2.05 -2.92
N TYR A 204 -5.18 -2.67 -1.88
CA TYR A 204 -6.55 -3.18 -1.95
C TYR A 204 -7.63 -2.15 -1.63
N GLY A 205 -7.27 -1.01 -1.01
CA GLY A 205 -8.16 0.11 -0.75
C GLY A 205 -9.20 -0.12 0.34
N ASP A 206 -10.10 0.83 0.49
CA ASP A 206 -11.03 0.93 1.62
C ASP A 206 -12.05 -0.21 1.73
N GLY A 207 -12.45 -0.81 0.59
CA GLY A 207 -13.40 -1.93 0.54
C GLY A 207 -12.84 -3.27 1.02
N PHE A 208 -11.54 -3.33 1.37
CA PHE A 208 -10.92 -4.56 1.83
C PHE A 208 -11.46 -5.03 3.19
N SER A 209 -11.79 -4.10 4.09
CA SER A 209 -12.42 -4.41 5.37
C SER A 209 -13.77 -5.12 5.23
N ASP A 210 -14.58 -4.68 4.27
CA ASP A 210 -15.89 -5.32 4.00
C ASP A 210 -15.71 -6.75 3.49
N SER A 211 -14.62 -6.98 2.75
CA SER A 211 -14.27 -8.33 2.29
C SER A 211 -13.85 -9.25 3.43
N LEU A 212 -13.16 -8.74 4.45
CA LEU A 212 -12.79 -9.50 5.64
C LEU A 212 -14.01 -9.94 6.47
N LEU A 213 -15.09 -9.13 6.47
CA LEU A 213 -16.34 -9.51 7.11
C LEU A 213 -16.99 -10.75 6.47
N SER A 214 -16.76 -10.98 5.17
CA SER A 214 -17.27 -12.16 4.46
C SER A 214 -16.54 -13.46 4.79
N ILE A 215 -15.37 -13.38 5.46
CA ILE A 215 -14.58 -14.55 5.86
C ILE A 215 -15.24 -15.23 7.06
N LYS A 216 -15.48 -16.53 6.96
CA LYS A 216 -15.93 -17.36 8.09
C LYS A 216 -14.79 -17.46 9.13
N SER A 217 -15.13 -17.41 10.39
CA SER A 217 -14.15 -17.62 11.47
C SER A 217 -13.46 -18.98 11.34
N GLY A 218 -12.13 -18.99 11.41
CA GLY A 218 -11.33 -20.21 11.28
C GLY A 218 -11.15 -20.72 9.83
N GLY A 219 -11.72 -20.03 8.83
CA GLY A 219 -11.57 -20.40 7.42
C GLY A 219 -10.34 -19.79 6.76
N VAL A 220 -10.48 -18.62 6.14
CA VAL A 220 -9.39 -17.94 5.45
C VAL A 220 -8.66 -17.00 6.41
N THR A 221 -7.34 -17.13 6.53
CA THR A 221 -6.47 -16.13 7.18
C THR A 221 -5.73 -15.35 6.09
N VAL A 222 -5.98 -14.05 6.03
CA VAL A 222 -5.25 -13.15 5.13
C VAL A 222 -3.98 -12.70 5.82
N VAL A 223 -2.83 -12.91 5.18
CA VAL A 223 -1.51 -12.51 5.68
C VAL A 223 -0.95 -11.42 4.79
N SER A 224 -0.55 -10.31 5.39
CA SER A 224 -0.11 -9.15 4.63
C SER A 224 0.99 -8.37 5.33
N SER A 225 1.50 -7.35 4.63
CA SER A 225 2.48 -6.42 5.18
C SER A 225 2.11 -4.97 4.87
N SER A 226 2.52 -4.04 5.75
CA SER A 226 2.33 -2.61 5.57
C SER A 226 3.49 -1.83 6.15
N ARG A 227 3.63 -0.54 5.81
CA ARG A 227 4.53 0.35 6.54
C ARG A 227 3.87 0.81 7.84
N THR A 228 4.68 0.97 8.88
CA THR A 228 4.16 1.42 10.19
C THR A 228 3.40 2.75 10.09
N GLY A 229 3.93 3.73 9.33
CA GLY A 229 3.24 5.01 9.11
C GLY A 229 1.89 4.83 8.42
N GLU A 230 1.82 4.03 7.36
CA GLU A 230 0.59 3.76 6.62
C GLU A 230 -0.45 3.03 7.44
N TRP A 231 -0.01 2.07 8.26
CA TRP A 231 -0.90 1.43 9.21
C TRP A 231 -1.50 2.46 10.18
N ASN A 232 -0.65 3.26 10.82
CA ASN A 232 -1.08 4.21 11.84
C ASN A 232 -1.94 5.35 11.29
N GLU A 233 -1.66 5.84 10.08
CA GLU A 233 -2.32 7.02 9.51
C GLU A 233 -3.55 6.67 8.67
N HIS A 234 -3.57 5.48 8.05
CA HIS A 234 -4.62 5.14 7.08
C HIS A 234 -5.30 3.80 7.37
N LEU A 235 -4.54 2.69 7.45
CA LEU A 235 -5.12 1.35 7.45
C LEU A 235 -5.78 0.97 8.77
N SER A 236 -5.25 1.42 9.91
CA SER A 236 -5.83 1.13 11.23
C SER A 236 -7.27 1.62 11.35
N ARG A 237 -7.65 2.65 10.61
CA ARG A 237 -9.02 3.15 10.51
C ARG A 237 -10.02 2.08 10.08
N TYR A 238 -9.63 1.24 9.11
CA TYR A 238 -10.52 0.26 8.49
C TYR A 238 -10.24 -1.17 8.95
N LEU A 239 -9.01 -1.44 9.39
CA LEU A 239 -8.51 -2.78 9.66
C LEU A 239 -8.13 -3.01 11.13
N GLY A 240 -8.15 -1.97 11.96
CA GLY A 240 -7.77 -2.06 13.37
C GLY A 240 -8.69 -2.95 14.21
N GLU A 241 -9.89 -3.27 13.75
CA GLU A 241 -10.79 -4.23 14.37
C GLU A 241 -10.45 -5.70 14.04
N PHE A 242 -9.71 -5.93 12.91
CA PHE A 242 -9.38 -7.28 12.43
C PHE A 242 -8.00 -7.74 12.83
N ALA A 243 -7.06 -6.80 13.06
CA ALA A 243 -5.68 -7.16 13.34
C ALA A 243 -4.99 -6.18 14.29
N ARG A 244 -4.22 -6.75 15.23
CA ARG A 244 -3.13 -6.04 15.87
C ARG A 244 -1.87 -6.24 15.05
N PRO A 245 -1.19 -5.16 14.58
CA PRO A 245 -0.03 -5.32 13.72
C PRO A 245 1.17 -5.91 14.47
N ALA A 246 1.81 -6.91 13.87
CA ALA A 246 3.09 -7.44 14.33
C ALA A 246 4.22 -6.53 13.85
N LEU A 247 5.05 -6.02 14.76
CA LEU A 247 6.14 -5.11 14.41
C LEU A 247 7.39 -5.89 13.99
N PHE A 248 7.74 -5.82 12.70
CA PHE A 248 9.02 -6.30 12.20
C PHE A 248 10.10 -5.26 12.44
N GLN A 249 10.95 -5.50 13.42
CA GLN A 249 11.98 -4.58 13.86
C GLN A 249 13.10 -4.42 12.82
N ARG A 250 13.93 -3.39 13.01
CA ARG A 250 15.13 -3.18 12.21
C ARG A 250 16.13 -4.29 12.47
N PHE A 251 17.00 -4.56 11.50
CA PHE A 251 18.11 -5.50 11.71
C PHE A 251 19.08 -4.95 12.77
N VAL A 252 19.66 -5.85 13.52
CA VAL A 252 20.53 -5.56 14.67
C VAL A 252 21.94 -6.12 14.44
N ARG A 253 22.85 -5.84 15.35
CA ARG A 253 24.26 -6.25 15.20
C ARG A 253 24.47 -7.76 15.01
N ARG A 254 23.59 -8.59 15.57
CA ARG A 254 23.64 -10.05 15.39
C ARG A 254 23.36 -10.50 13.96
N ASP A 255 22.66 -9.67 13.20
CA ASP A 255 22.32 -9.96 11.81
C ASP A 255 23.47 -9.62 10.84
N TYR A 256 24.51 -8.90 11.30
CA TYR A 256 25.58 -8.41 10.42
C TYR A 256 26.37 -9.54 9.77
N ASP A 257 26.81 -10.52 10.53
CA ASP A 257 27.62 -11.61 9.98
C ASP A 257 26.87 -12.43 8.93
N PRO A 258 25.62 -12.90 9.16
CA PRO A 258 24.85 -13.56 8.13
C PRO A 258 24.58 -12.69 6.88
N LEU A 259 24.34 -11.38 7.04
CA LEU A 259 24.14 -10.47 5.93
C LEU A 259 25.42 -10.28 5.11
N ILE A 260 26.56 -10.12 5.76
CA ILE A 260 27.86 -9.99 5.10
C ILE A 260 28.18 -11.26 4.31
N ASP A 261 27.94 -12.43 4.87
CA ASP A 261 28.20 -13.71 4.19
C ASP A 261 27.38 -13.82 2.89
N ARG A 262 26.10 -13.41 2.92
CA ARG A 262 25.24 -13.38 1.72
C ARG A 262 25.69 -12.34 0.70
N LEU A 263 26.08 -11.15 1.15
CA LEU A 263 26.62 -10.13 0.25
C LEU A 263 27.90 -10.64 -0.45
N VAL A 264 28.81 -11.24 0.29
CA VAL A 264 30.05 -11.78 -0.28
C VAL A 264 29.77 -12.96 -1.23
N GLU A 265 28.75 -13.78 -0.95
CA GLU A 265 28.38 -14.93 -1.78
C GLU A 265 27.78 -14.50 -3.13
N TYR A 266 26.77 -13.62 -3.12
CA TYR A 266 25.95 -13.34 -4.30
C TYR A 266 26.31 -12.05 -5.03
N VAL A 267 26.99 -11.10 -4.39
CA VAL A 267 27.23 -9.79 -4.99
C VAL A 267 28.71 -9.58 -5.30
N PRO A 268 29.07 -9.14 -6.51
CA PRO A 268 30.45 -8.77 -6.85
C PRO A 268 30.78 -7.40 -6.24
N ALA A 269 31.09 -7.34 -4.96
CA ALA A 269 31.47 -6.13 -4.22
C ALA A 269 32.99 -6.14 -3.91
N PRO A 270 33.88 -5.79 -4.87
CA PRO A 270 35.33 -6.00 -4.72
C PRO A 270 35.93 -5.23 -3.56
N ARG A 271 35.46 -4.00 -3.30
CA ARG A 271 35.93 -3.17 -2.18
C ARG A 271 35.48 -3.74 -0.86
N PHE A 272 34.19 -4.08 -0.73
CA PHE A 272 33.62 -4.65 0.49
C PHE A 272 34.26 -6.00 0.86
N ARG A 273 34.59 -6.83 -0.14
CA ARG A 273 35.30 -8.10 0.05
C ARG A 273 36.74 -7.92 0.56
N LYS A 274 37.40 -6.79 0.23
CA LYS A 274 38.78 -6.50 0.72
C LYS A 274 38.79 -5.92 2.13
N MET A 275 37.66 -5.50 2.67
CA MET A 275 37.54 -4.98 4.01
C MET A 275 37.68 -6.07 5.06
N THR A 276 38.27 -5.75 6.21
CA THR A 276 38.22 -6.61 7.39
C THR A 276 36.77 -6.74 7.89
N ARG A 277 36.46 -7.81 8.62
CA ARG A 277 35.11 -8.02 9.17
C ARG A 277 34.63 -6.84 10.01
N LEU A 278 35.51 -6.23 10.80
CA LEU A 278 35.21 -5.05 11.60
C LEU A 278 34.82 -3.85 10.72
N GLN A 279 35.51 -3.65 9.61
CA GLN A 279 35.18 -2.59 8.64
C GLN A 279 33.85 -2.86 7.93
N GLN A 280 33.55 -4.12 7.56
CA GLN A 280 32.28 -4.53 7.01
C GLN A 280 31.13 -4.26 7.99
N HIS A 281 31.30 -4.56 9.27
CA HIS A 281 30.33 -4.22 10.32
C HIS A 281 30.12 -2.70 10.43
N ALA A 282 31.19 -1.90 10.34
CA ALA A 282 31.09 -0.45 10.38
C ALA A 282 30.30 0.11 9.19
N GLU A 283 30.48 -0.47 7.99
CA GLU A 283 29.68 -0.07 6.82
C GLU A 283 28.19 -0.37 7.01
N LEU A 284 27.81 -1.57 7.45
CA LEU A 284 26.41 -1.90 7.73
C LEU A 284 25.79 -1.00 8.82
N ALA A 285 26.60 -0.58 9.81
CA ALA A 285 26.12 0.30 10.88
C ALA A 285 25.81 1.73 10.40
N LYS A 286 26.47 2.23 9.35
CA LYS A 286 26.25 3.58 8.78
C LYS A 286 24.82 3.79 8.30
N SER A 287 24.20 2.77 7.77
CA SER A 287 22.84 2.79 7.22
C SER A 287 21.72 2.97 8.26
N LYS A 288 22.05 3.23 9.52
CA LYS A 288 21.10 3.39 10.63
C LYS A 288 20.09 2.22 10.75
N SER A 289 20.55 1.03 10.48
CA SER A 289 19.75 -0.22 10.49
C SER A 289 18.62 -0.24 9.44
N GLN A 290 18.79 0.43 8.32
CA GLN A 290 17.93 0.30 7.14
C GLN A 290 18.54 -0.72 6.19
N LEU A 291 17.95 -1.92 6.15
CA LEU A 291 18.54 -3.08 5.48
C LEU A 291 18.85 -2.83 4.00
N LEU A 292 17.91 -2.24 3.24
CA LEU A 292 18.11 -1.99 1.82
C LEU A 292 19.26 -1.02 1.56
N ILE A 293 19.37 0.05 2.34
CA ILE A 293 20.45 1.02 2.22
C ILE A 293 21.78 0.37 2.54
N ALA A 294 21.84 -0.42 3.65
CA ALA A 294 23.04 -1.17 4.02
C ALA A 294 23.54 -2.09 2.91
N LEU A 295 22.61 -2.83 2.29
CA LEU A 295 22.93 -3.76 1.21
C LEU A 295 23.45 -3.03 -0.03
N ARG A 296 22.86 -1.91 -0.40
CA ARG A 296 23.27 -1.10 -1.57
C ARG A 296 24.63 -0.44 -1.35
N GLU A 297 24.83 0.24 -0.22
CA GLU A 297 26.11 0.89 0.11
C GLU A 297 27.26 -0.13 0.16
N ALA A 298 27.02 -1.31 0.75
CA ALA A 298 28.00 -2.38 0.77
C ALA A 298 28.32 -2.94 -0.63
N THR A 299 27.33 -2.92 -1.55
CA THR A 299 27.48 -3.43 -2.91
C THR A 299 28.31 -2.50 -3.79
N ASP A 300 27.96 -1.21 -3.80
CA ASP A 300 28.47 -0.25 -4.77
C ASP A 300 29.64 0.58 -4.22
N SER A 301 29.91 0.51 -2.92
CA SER A 301 31.01 1.20 -2.23
C SER A 301 30.93 2.75 -2.27
N GLU A 302 29.80 3.27 -2.63
CA GLU A 302 29.41 4.69 -2.61
C GLU A 302 28.20 4.85 -1.68
N ASN A 303 27.92 6.08 -1.25
CA ASN A 303 26.69 6.35 -0.53
C ASN A 303 25.48 6.03 -1.43
N PHE A 304 24.42 5.54 -0.84
CA PHE A 304 23.19 5.20 -1.56
C PHE A 304 22.65 6.38 -2.38
N ASP A 305 22.72 7.58 -1.83
CA ASP A 305 22.26 8.81 -2.45
C ASP A 305 23.12 9.19 -3.66
N ASP A 306 24.45 9.06 -3.57
CA ASP A 306 25.39 9.34 -4.67
C ASP A 306 25.17 8.35 -5.84
N ILE A 307 24.90 7.09 -5.53
CA ILE A 307 24.62 6.07 -6.55
C ILE A 307 23.38 6.46 -7.37
N ILE A 308 22.30 6.82 -6.69
CA ILE A 308 21.03 7.18 -7.36
C ILE A 308 21.21 8.45 -8.17
N THR A 309 21.88 9.46 -7.63
CA THR A 309 22.18 10.71 -8.31
C THR A 309 22.98 10.45 -9.58
N ASN A 310 24.07 9.69 -9.48
CA ASN A 310 24.90 9.33 -10.62
C ASN A 310 24.14 8.54 -11.71
N GLU A 311 23.26 7.60 -11.29
CA GLU A 311 22.42 6.84 -12.24
C GLU A 311 21.43 7.76 -12.96
N PHE A 312 20.77 8.67 -12.26
CA PHE A 312 19.82 9.62 -12.85
C PHE A 312 20.51 10.61 -13.80
N GLU A 313 21.66 11.15 -13.43
CA GLU A 313 22.43 12.10 -14.22
C GLU A 313 23.01 11.46 -15.49
N LYS A 314 23.38 10.17 -15.43
CA LYS A 314 23.89 9.41 -16.58
C LYS A 314 22.81 9.01 -17.59
N LEU A 315 21.52 9.23 -17.30
CA LEU A 315 20.47 9.00 -18.29
C LEU A 315 20.70 9.89 -19.52
N PRO A 316 20.49 9.35 -20.73
CA PRO A 316 21.04 9.93 -21.98
C PRO A 316 20.47 11.33 -22.30
N ASP A 317 19.24 11.61 -21.90
CA ASP A 317 18.56 12.87 -22.21
C ASP A 317 17.44 13.23 -21.23
N ALA A 318 16.91 14.44 -21.35
CA ALA A 318 15.82 14.95 -20.53
C ALA A 318 14.52 14.15 -20.75
N ASP A 319 14.25 13.67 -21.96
CA ASP A 319 13.02 12.92 -22.26
C ASP A 319 13.01 11.59 -21.52
N THR A 320 14.14 10.89 -21.45
CA THR A 320 14.31 9.65 -20.67
C THR A 320 14.10 9.90 -19.17
N ARG A 321 14.66 11.01 -18.64
CA ARG A 321 14.46 11.41 -17.24
C ARG A 321 12.99 11.71 -16.93
N ARG A 322 12.28 12.43 -17.82
CA ARG A 322 10.84 12.70 -17.68
C ARG A 322 10.00 11.44 -17.69
N LEU A 323 10.32 10.46 -18.56
CA LEU A 323 9.65 9.16 -18.52
C LEU A 323 9.87 8.45 -17.17
N LEU A 324 11.09 8.50 -16.64
CA LEU A 324 11.37 7.96 -15.31
C LEU A 324 10.55 8.67 -14.20
N LEU A 325 10.35 9.98 -14.29
CA LEU A 325 9.51 10.72 -13.33
C LEU A 325 8.04 10.31 -13.45
N ILE A 326 7.50 10.14 -14.67
CA ILE A 326 6.12 9.63 -14.87
C ILE A 326 5.96 8.25 -14.22
N VAL A 327 6.88 7.32 -14.49
CA VAL A 327 6.86 5.99 -13.85
C VAL A 327 7.11 6.09 -12.34
N GLY A 328 7.94 7.05 -11.92
CA GLY A 328 8.26 7.32 -10.54
C GLY A 328 7.04 7.70 -9.70
N VAL A 329 6.17 8.59 -10.18
CA VAL A 329 4.91 8.93 -9.49
C VAL A 329 4.10 7.67 -9.20
N SER A 330 3.95 6.79 -10.18
CA SER A 330 3.20 5.54 -10.02
C SER A 330 3.91 4.51 -9.13
N THR A 331 5.23 4.57 -9.05
CA THR A 331 6.05 3.74 -8.16
C THR A 331 5.87 4.17 -6.70
N LEU A 332 5.80 5.48 -6.45
CA LEU A 332 5.47 5.99 -5.11
C LEU A 332 4.07 5.56 -4.67
N ALA A 333 3.13 5.46 -5.62
CA ALA A 333 1.82 4.86 -5.39
C ALA A 333 1.86 3.33 -5.21
N ARG A 334 2.99 2.67 -5.50
CA ARG A 334 3.19 1.19 -5.49
C ARG A 334 2.27 0.41 -6.42
N ILE A 335 1.66 1.08 -7.38
CA ILE A 335 0.68 0.50 -8.30
C ILE A 335 1.31 0.28 -9.66
N GLY A 336 2.31 1.09 -10.01
CA GLY A 336 2.82 1.18 -11.36
C GLY A 336 1.82 1.86 -12.31
N VAL A 337 2.24 2.15 -13.53
CA VAL A 337 1.42 2.77 -14.57
C VAL A 337 1.31 1.85 -15.78
N SER A 338 0.14 1.76 -16.40
CA SER A 338 0.01 1.02 -17.66
C SER A 338 0.86 1.68 -18.76
N ALA A 339 1.42 0.88 -19.67
CA ALA A 339 2.25 1.40 -20.74
C ALA A 339 1.52 2.44 -21.61
N ASP A 340 0.20 2.28 -21.76
CA ASP A 340 -0.62 3.20 -22.55
C ASP A 340 -0.80 4.56 -21.86
N VAL A 341 -1.09 4.57 -20.55
CA VAL A 341 -1.19 5.80 -19.76
C VAL A 341 0.17 6.51 -19.68
N ALA A 342 1.25 5.75 -19.44
CA ALA A 342 2.60 6.32 -19.41
C ALA A 342 3.00 6.93 -20.77
N ARG A 343 2.68 6.24 -21.87
CA ARG A 343 2.94 6.71 -23.25
C ARG A 343 2.14 7.97 -23.55
N GLU A 344 0.86 8.00 -23.17
CA GLU A 344 0.02 9.19 -23.37
C GLU A 344 0.56 10.40 -22.59
N ALA A 345 0.87 10.23 -21.30
CA ALA A 345 1.46 11.28 -20.47
C ALA A 345 2.81 11.77 -21.04
N TYR A 346 3.66 10.84 -21.46
CA TYR A 346 4.97 11.13 -22.04
C TYR A 346 4.86 12.00 -23.30
N TYR A 347 3.99 11.64 -24.25
CA TYR A 347 3.84 12.42 -25.48
C TYR A 347 3.19 13.80 -25.28
N LYS A 348 2.44 14.00 -24.20
CA LYS A 348 1.94 15.33 -23.82
C LYS A 348 3.07 16.28 -23.41
N LEU A 349 4.20 15.79 -22.94
CA LEU A 349 5.42 16.55 -22.67
C LEU A 349 6.21 16.93 -23.95
N LYS A 350 5.71 16.56 -25.14
CA LYS A 350 6.32 16.85 -26.45
C LYS A 350 7.78 16.41 -26.55
N PRO A 351 8.09 15.14 -26.24
CA PRO A 351 9.46 14.64 -26.29
C PRO A 351 10.00 14.58 -27.71
N THR A 352 11.32 14.65 -27.84
CA THR A 352 12.04 14.42 -29.12
C THR A 352 12.32 12.93 -29.34
N ARG A 353 12.41 12.15 -28.26
CA ARG A 353 12.66 10.71 -28.27
C ARG A 353 11.36 9.93 -28.27
N THR A 354 11.31 8.80 -28.98
CA THR A 354 10.14 7.91 -28.92
C THR A 354 10.04 7.22 -27.56
N PHE A 355 8.82 6.93 -27.12
CA PHE A 355 8.55 6.25 -25.84
C PHE A 355 9.34 4.95 -25.69
N ASP A 356 9.36 4.10 -26.73
CA ASP A 356 10.00 2.80 -26.68
C ASP A 356 11.53 2.92 -26.53
N LYS A 357 12.17 3.88 -27.21
CA LYS A 357 13.60 4.16 -27.04
C LYS A 357 13.94 4.75 -25.67
N ALA A 358 13.04 5.58 -25.11
CA ALA A 358 13.22 6.11 -23.77
C ALA A 358 13.06 5.00 -22.73
N LEU A 359 12.10 4.10 -22.93
CA LEU A 359 11.89 2.95 -22.05
C LEU A 359 13.04 1.95 -22.10
N GLU A 360 13.59 1.68 -23.30
CA GLU A 360 14.79 0.85 -23.48
C GLU A 360 16.00 1.42 -22.73
N ALA A 361 16.17 2.74 -22.73
CA ALA A 361 17.24 3.41 -21.98
C ALA A 361 17.04 3.34 -20.44
N LEU A 362 15.86 2.97 -19.96
CA LEU A 362 15.55 2.73 -18.55
C LEU A 362 15.65 1.26 -18.16
N ASP A 363 16.21 0.40 -19.00
CA ASP A 363 16.43 -1.01 -18.67
C ASP A 363 17.27 -1.14 -17.38
N GLY A 364 16.87 -2.06 -16.49
CA GLY A 364 17.47 -2.21 -15.15
C GLY A 364 17.04 -1.17 -14.11
N ILE A 365 16.31 -0.10 -14.50
CA ILE A 365 15.72 0.89 -13.59
C ILE A 365 14.22 0.73 -13.53
N VAL A 366 13.58 0.54 -14.67
CA VAL A 366 12.14 0.32 -14.82
C VAL A 366 11.90 -1.11 -15.28
N SER A 367 10.89 -1.75 -14.73
CA SER A 367 10.49 -3.10 -15.10
C SER A 367 8.96 -3.20 -15.20
N TYR A 368 8.47 -4.30 -15.78
CA TYR A 368 7.06 -4.62 -15.77
C TYR A 368 6.70 -5.44 -14.53
N THR A 369 5.60 -5.08 -13.88
CA THR A 369 4.96 -5.92 -12.88
C THR A 369 4.28 -7.13 -13.55
N GLU A 370 3.83 -8.12 -12.76
CA GLU A 370 3.04 -9.25 -13.27
C GLU A 370 1.78 -8.79 -14.01
N SER A 371 1.17 -7.69 -13.57
CA SER A 371 0.03 -7.02 -14.23
C SER A 371 0.42 -6.15 -15.43
N ARG A 372 1.64 -6.30 -15.95
CA ARG A 372 2.17 -5.55 -17.10
C ARG A 372 2.14 -4.03 -16.94
N ARG A 373 2.32 -3.55 -15.72
CA ARG A 373 2.45 -2.11 -15.43
C ARG A 373 3.93 -1.75 -15.25
N LEU A 374 4.31 -0.58 -15.68
CA LEU A 374 5.67 -0.05 -15.50
C LEU A 374 5.85 0.42 -14.05
N ILE A 375 6.94 0.00 -13.44
CA ILE A 375 7.32 0.39 -12.08
C ILE A 375 8.85 0.54 -12.01
N ALA A 376 9.34 1.52 -11.28
CA ALA A 376 10.77 1.60 -10.98
C ALA A 376 11.14 0.60 -9.88
N ARG A 377 12.40 0.19 -9.84
CA ARG A 377 12.91 -0.92 -9.01
C ARG A 377 12.61 -0.79 -7.51
N HIS A 378 12.59 0.42 -6.96
CA HIS A 378 12.25 0.64 -5.54
C HIS A 378 11.77 2.07 -5.28
N ASP A 379 10.86 2.24 -4.33
CA ASP A 379 10.31 3.55 -3.99
C ASP A 379 11.30 4.48 -3.26
N LEU A 380 12.26 3.95 -2.49
CA LEU A 380 13.34 4.77 -1.91
C LEU A 380 14.23 5.40 -3.00
N TYR A 381 14.49 4.66 -4.08
CA TYR A 381 15.18 5.16 -5.26
C TYR A 381 14.44 6.36 -5.87
N VAL A 382 13.14 6.20 -6.09
CA VAL A 382 12.30 7.27 -6.64
C VAL A 382 12.19 8.45 -5.70
N ARG A 383 12.03 8.20 -4.38
CA ARG A 383 11.97 9.27 -3.38
C ARG A 383 13.22 10.14 -3.39
N HIS A 384 14.40 9.54 -3.41
CA HIS A 384 15.64 10.31 -3.48
C HIS A 384 15.70 11.18 -4.74
N ILE A 385 15.30 10.62 -5.91
CA ILE A 385 15.24 11.40 -7.16
C ILE A 385 14.29 12.60 -7.02
N PHE A 386 13.11 12.39 -6.45
CA PHE A 386 12.09 13.44 -6.31
C PHE A 386 12.45 14.49 -5.26
N ASP A 387 13.14 14.09 -4.19
CA ASP A 387 13.44 14.96 -3.06
C ASP A 387 14.73 15.77 -3.27
N GLU A 388 15.74 15.20 -3.99
CA GLU A 388 17.11 15.75 -3.97
C GLU A 388 17.72 15.95 -5.38
N VAL A 389 17.24 15.26 -6.42
CA VAL A 389 17.96 15.20 -7.70
C VAL A 389 17.21 15.86 -8.85
N ALA A 390 15.93 15.53 -9.03
CA ALA A 390 15.16 16.01 -10.16
C ALA A 390 14.71 17.47 -9.99
N ASN A 391 14.62 18.19 -11.11
CA ASN A 391 14.02 19.53 -11.08
C ASN A 391 12.53 19.43 -10.75
N PHE A 392 12.07 20.25 -9.82
CA PHE A 392 10.67 20.28 -9.40
C PHE A 392 9.70 20.56 -10.57
N ASP A 393 10.08 21.41 -11.52
CA ASP A 393 9.22 21.70 -12.68
C ASP A 393 8.97 20.45 -13.53
N ASP A 394 9.98 19.58 -13.73
CA ASP A 394 9.82 18.31 -14.44
C ASP A 394 8.94 17.32 -13.62
N ILE A 395 9.05 17.32 -12.28
CA ILE A 395 8.19 16.51 -11.39
C ILE A 395 6.74 16.99 -11.49
N ARG A 396 6.52 18.31 -11.38
CA ARG A 396 5.19 18.92 -11.51
C ARG A 396 4.56 18.59 -12.86
N ASP A 397 5.31 18.71 -13.93
CA ASP A 397 4.84 18.43 -15.28
C ASP A 397 4.51 16.94 -15.45
N ALA A 398 5.30 16.03 -14.89
CA ALA A 398 4.99 14.60 -14.87
C ALA A 398 3.66 14.30 -14.15
N ILE A 399 3.41 14.93 -13.00
CA ILE A 399 2.15 14.82 -12.24
C ILE A 399 0.98 15.35 -13.08
N ARG A 400 1.12 16.54 -13.66
CA ARG A 400 0.07 17.18 -14.46
C ARG A 400 -0.28 16.38 -15.70
N GLU A 401 0.72 15.89 -16.43
CA GLU A 401 0.44 15.12 -17.65
C GLU A 401 -0.14 13.74 -17.34
N LEU A 402 0.19 13.14 -16.20
CA LEU A 402 -0.53 11.96 -15.73
C LEU A 402 -2.01 12.29 -15.41
N LEU A 403 -2.30 13.37 -14.72
CA LEU A 403 -3.69 13.80 -14.45
C LEU A 403 -4.46 14.05 -15.75
N ARG A 404 -3.83 14.66 -16.77
CA ARG A 404 -4.46 14.92 -18.07
C ARG A 404 -4.88 13.66 -18.80
N THR A 405 -4.28 12.52 -18.54
CA THR A 405 -4.72 11.26 -19.16
C THR A 405 -6.10 10.82 -18.68
N TYR A 406 -6.56 11.34 -17.54
CA TYR A 406 -7.84 10.98 -16.94
C TYR A 406 -9.02 11.91 -17.34
N ILE A 407 -8.76 13.06 -17.97
CA ILE A 407 -9.79 14.02 -18.39
C ILE A 407 -10.83 13.40 -19.35
N LYS A 408 -10.39 12.45 -20.18
CA LYS A 408 -11.24 11.76 -21.16
C LYS A 408 -12.32 10.85 -20.57
N TYR A 409 -12.24 10.54 -19.28
CA TYR A 409 -13.20 9.63 -18.63
C TYR A 409 -14.39 10.37 -18.04
N ASN A 410 -15.52 9.69 -17.94
CA ASN A 410 -16.70 10.21 -17.25
C ASN A 410 -16.43 10.37 -15.74
N MET A 411 -17.11 11.34 -15.12
CA MET A 411 -16.99 11.63 -13.68
C MET A 411 -18.02 10.84 -12.86
N PRO A 412 -17.69 10.37 -11.67
CA PRO A 412 -16.35 10.43 -11.08
C PRO A 412 -15.39 9.42 -11.71
N VAL A 413 -14.15 9.85 -11.99
CA VAL A 413 -13.12 9.07 -12.71
C VAL A 413 -12.97 7.67 -12.13
N VAL A 414 -12.94 7.54 -10.82
CA VAL A 414 -12.71 6.27 -10.11
C VAL A 414 -13.73 5.17 -10.40
N LYS A 415 -14.89 5.51 -10.96
CA LYS A 415 -15.94 4.54 -11.36
C LYS A 415 -15.83 4.10 -12.81
N HIS A 416 -15.05 4.81 -13.63
CA HIS A 416 -15.01 4.65 -15.08
C HIS A 416 -13.64 4.22 -15.62
N VAL A 417 -12.69 3.96 -14.73
CA VAL A 417 -11.36 3.44 -15.07
C VAL A 417 -11.11 2.10 -14.38
N HIS A 418 -10.10 1.38 -14.85
CA HIS A 418 -9.66 0.16 -14.18
C HIS A 418 -9.26 0.45 -12.72
N ARG A 419 -9.46 -0.51 -11.82
CA ARG A 419 -9.22 -0.35 -10.37
C ARG A 419 -7.86 0.26 -10.03
N GLN A 420 -6.78 -0.23 -10.67
CA GLN A 420 -5.43 0.28 -10.42
C GLN A 420 -5.25 1.71 -10.93
N ASP A 421 -5.87 2.07 -12.05
CA ASP A 421 -5.84 3.44 -12.55
C ASP A 421 -6.68 4.37 -11.67
N ALA A 422 -7.77 3.88 -11.09
CA ALA A 422 -8.53 4.61 -10.07
C ALA A 422 -7.68 4.88 -8.80
N GLN A 423 -6.90 3.89 -8.37
CA GLN A 423 -5.97 4.06 -7.25
C GLN A 423 -4.84 5.04 -7.57
N LEU A 424 -4.28 4.96 -8.80
CA LEU A 424 -3.24 5.90 -9.25
C LEU A 424 -3.80 7.32 -9.31
N PHE A 425 -4.99 7.52 -9.86
CA PHE A 425 -5.68 8.81 -9.89
C PHE A 425 -5.89 9.39 -8.47
N ARG A 426 -6.37 8.56 -7.54
CA ARG A 426 -6.52 8.97 -6.13
C ARG A 426 -5.18 9.34 -5.49
N PHE A 427 -4.12 8.60 -5.79
CA PHE A 427 -2.79 8.88 -5.25
C PHE A 427 -2.23 10.20 -5.78
N ILE A 428 -2.33 10.45 -7.08
CA ILE A 428 -1.82 11.68 -7.70
C ILE A 428 -2.53 12.92 -7.12
N LEU A 429 -3.83 12.82 -6.86
CA LEU A 429 -4.62 13.88 -6.25
C LEU A 429 -4.44 13.98 -4.73
N ASN A 430 -3.81 12.99 -4.07
CA ASN A 430 -3.73 12.97 -2.61
C ASN A 430 -3.00 14.20 -2.06
N HIS A 431 -3.68 14.96 -1.21
CA HIS A 431 -3.17 16.21 -0.65
C HIS A 431 -1.87 16.03 0.14
N THR A 432 -1.70 14.88 0.82
CA THR A 432 -0.47 14.58 1.56
C THR A 432 0.69 14.41 0.60
N PHE A 433 0.50 13.64 -0.50
CA PHE A 433 1.50 13.45 -1.54
C PHE A 433 1.92 14.78 -2.18
N VAL A 434 0.95 15.60 -2.59
CA VAL A 434 1.24 16.92 -3.19
C VAL A 434 1.93 17.84 -2.19
N SER A 435 1.48 17.88 -0.92
CA SER A 435 2.12 18.68 0.12
C SER A 435 3.54 18.23 0.41
N GLU A 436 3.80 16.92 0.52
CA GLU A 436 5.14 16.41 0.77
C GLU A 436 6.12 16.78 -0.34
N ILE A 437 5.73 16.60 -1.60
CA ILE A 437 6.60 16.92 -2.74
C ILE A 437 6.88 18.40 -2.82
N THR A 438 5.88 19.25 -2.68
CA THR A 438 6.06 20.71 -2.75
C THR A 438 6.88 21.24 -1.57
N GLN A 439 6.66 20.74 -0.36
CA GLN A 439 7.40 21.15 0.83
C GLN A 439 8.88 20.76 0.78
N ARG A 440 9.18 19.51 0.36
CA ARG A 440 10.56 19.03 0.26
C ARG A 440 11.37 19.78 -0.78
N ASN A 441 10.73 20.21 -1.85
CA ASN A 441 11.36 21.03 -2.90
C ASN A 441 11.31 22.55 -2.60
N GLY A 442 10.79 22.98 -1.45
CA GLY A 442 10.68 24.41 -1.10
C GLY A 442 9.66 25.20 -1.94
N ARG A 443 8.73 24.51 -2.60
CA ARG A 443 7.79 25.06 -3.59
C ARG A 443 6.34 24.98 -3.07
N HIS A 444 6.10 25.52 -1.87
CA HIS A 444 4.82 25.40 -1.17
C HIS A 444 3.60 25.91 -1.95
N GLU A 445 3.77 26.95 -2.77
CA GLU A 445 2.67 27.56 -3.52
C GLU A 445 2.30 26.77 -4.79
N ASP A 446 3.22 26.00 -5.35
CA ASP A 446 3.01 25.26 -6.60
C ASP A 446 2.02 24.11 -6.46
N GLY A 447 1.76 23.64 -5.25
CA GLY A 447 0.77 22.59 -5.03
C GLY A 447 -0.66 23.03 -5.34
N SER A 448 -1.01 24.30 -5.07
CA SER A 448 -2.32 24.85 -5.44
C SER A 448 -2.48 24.93 -6.96
N VAL A 449 -1.41 25.22 -7.70
CA VAL A 449 -1.41 25.27 -9.16
C VAL A 449 -1.71 23.88 -9.76
N ILE A 450 -1.15 22.79 -9.15
CA ILE A 450 -1.46 21.43 -9.59
C ILE A 450 -2.98 21.15 -9.57
N TYR A 451 -3.68 21.66 -8.54
CA TYR A 451 -5.14 21.51 -8.47
C TYR A 451 -5.86 22.50 -9.39
N SER A 452 -5.58 23.81 -9.27
CA SER A 452 -6.34 24.85 -9.97
C SER A 452 -6.34 24.69 -11.50
N ASP A 453 -5.32 24.08 -12.08
CA ASP A 453 -5.24 23.78 -13.51
C ASP A 453 -6.34 22.81 -14.00
N PHE A 454 -6.96 22.05 -13.10
CA PHE A 454 -7.93 21.01 -13.44
C PHE A 454 -9.34 21.27 -12.88
N GLU A 455 -9.63 22.47 -12.36
CA GLU A 455 -10.95 22.80 -11.78
C GLU A 455 -12.10 22.60 -12.77
N THR A 456 -11.89 22.97 -14.03
CA THR A 456 -12.89 22.80 -15.09
C THR A 456 -13.02 21.34 -15.50
N ASP A 457 -11.88 20.65 -15.62
CA ASP A 457 -11.85 19.27 -16.12
C ASP A 457 -12.48 18.28 -15.13
N PHE A 458 -12.23 18.47 -13.82
CA PHE A 458 -12.76 17.60 -12.76
C PHE A 458 -13.88 18.23 -11.93
N GLN A 459 -14.61 19.22 -12.47
CA GLN A 459 -15.65 19.94 -11.73
C GLN A 459 -16.75 19.03 -11.13
N LEU A 460 -17.04 17.89 -11.75
CA LEU A 460 -18.03 16.91 -11.30
C LEU A 460 -17.40 15.73 -10.52
N ASP A 461 -16.12 15.79 -10.20
CA ASP A 461 -15.45 14.76 -9.41
C ASP A 461 -15.33 15.18 -7.93
N GLY A 462 -16.17 14.58 -7.07
CA GLY A 462 -16.17 14.88 -5.64
C GLY A 462 -14.87 14.52 -4.92
N HIS A 463 -14.10 13.54 -5.41
CA HIS A 463 -12.81 13.20 -4.84
C HIS A 463 -11.76 14.27 -5.13
N TYR A 464 -11.76 14.83 -6.32
CA TYR A 464 -10.88 15.94 -6.69
C TYR A 464 -11.08 17.15 -5.73
N TRP A 465 -12.31 17.60 -5.53
CA TRP A 465 -12.60 18.72 -4.64
C TRP A 465 -12.27 18.43 -3.18
N LEU A 466 -12.48 17.19 -2.73
CA LEU A 466 -12.09 16.75 -1.39
C LEU A 466 -10.57 16.92 -1.18
N GLN A 467 -9.75 16.41 -2.10
CA GLN A 467 -8.29 16.46 -1.97
C GLN A 467 -7.75 17.88 -2.09
N TYR A 468 -8.32 18.70 -2.98
CA TYR A 468 -7.97 20.10 -3.08
C TYR A 468 -8.30 20.87 -1.80
N GLY A 469 -9.49 20.66 -1.22
CA GLY A 469 -9.86 21.29 0.04
C GLY A 469 -8.97 20.85 1.21
N LEU A 470 -8.59 19.58 1.29
CA LEU A 470 -7.65 19.09 2.30
C LEU A 470 -6.25 19.71 2.13
N TYR A 471 -5.79 19.90 0.89
CA TYR A 471 -4.55 20.61 0.59
C TYR A 471 -4.59 22.07 1.11
N LEU A 472 -5.63 22.83 0.76
CA LEU A 472 -5.81 24.21 1.22
C LEU A 472 -5.90 24.30 2.76
N ALA A 473 -6.58 23.35 3.38
CA ALA A 473 -6.65 23.25 4.84
C ALA A 473 -5.29 23.00 5.50
N ALA A 474 -4.42 22.21 4.87
CA ALA A 474 -3.05 21.98 5.33
C ALA A 474 -2.18 23.24 5.22
N GLN A 475 -2.46 24.09 4.22
CA GLN A 475 -1.81 25.41 4.06
C GLN A 475 -2.39 26.49 5.00
N GLY A 476 -3.42 26.17 5.79
CA GLY A 476 -4.08 27.12 6.70
C GLY A 476 -5.19 27.95 6.08
N ASN A 477 -5.48 27.79 4.79
CA ASN A 477 -6.57 28.51 4.08
C ASN A 477 -7.92 27.82 4.32
N LEU A 478 -8.48 27.98 5.53
CA LEU A 478 -9.69 27.27 5.95
C LEU A 478 -10.93 27.76 5.17
N THR A 479 -10.98 29.01 4.76
CA THR A 479 -12.14 29.57 4.05
C THR A 479 -12.32 28.91 2.68
N GLU A 480 -11.27 28.88 1.88
CA GLU A 480 -11.30 28.20 0.58
C GLU A 480 -11.45 26.69 0.73
N ALA A 481 -10.80 26.10 1.74
CA ALA A 481 -10.94 24.67 2.03
C ALA A 481 -12.41 24.28 2.28
N ILE A 482 -13.15 25.06 3.06
CA ILE A 482 -14.59 24.87 3.30
C ILE A 482 -15.38 24.95 1.99
N ALA A 483 -15.08 25.93 1.13
CA ALA A 483 -15.73 26.05 -0.18
C ALA A 483 -15.48 24.83 -1.07
N MET A 484 -14.25 24.30 -1.08
CA MET A 484 -13.93 23.07 -1.83
C MET A 484 -14.65 21.83 -1.26
N MET A 485 -14.80 21.71 0.07
CA MET A 485 -15.60 20.63 0.66
C MET A 485 -17.07 20.71 0.27
N GLN A 486 -17.64 21.91 0.20
CA GLN A 486 -19.01 22.12 -0.28
C GLN A 486 -19.16 21.70 -1.75
N ARG A 487 -18.19 22.06 -2.61
CA ARG A 487 -18.15 21.58 -4.00
C ARG A 487 -18.05 20.06 -4.08
N SER A 488 -17.22 19.44 -3.23
CA SER A 488 -17.10 17.98 -3.15
C SER A 488 -18.43 17.30 -2.82
N ILE A 489 -19.16 17.81 -1.83
CA ILE A 489 -20.48 17.30 -1.44
C ILE A 489 -21.51 17.54 -2.55
N SER A 490 -21.45 18.68 -3.24
CA SER A 490 -22.34 18.97 -4.37
C SER A 490 -22.10 18.06 -5.56
N ALA A 491 -20.84 17.75 -5.87
CA ALA A 491 -20.48 16.82 -6.95
C ALA A 491 -20.81 15.35 -6.60
N TYR A 492 -20.76 15.00 -5.32
CA TYR A 492 -21.11 13.66 -4.83
C TYR A 492 -21.69 13.73 -3.41
N SER A 493 -23.03 13.84 -3.31
CA SER A 493 -23.76 14.01 -2.05
C SER A 493 -23.60 12.84 -1.05
N GLY A 494 -23.25 11.64 -1.52
CA GLY A 494 -23.01 10.46 -0.69
C GLY A 494 -21.56 10.30 -0.22
N ASN A 495 -20.71 11.33 -0.30
CA ASN A 495 -19.32 11.24 0.13
C ASN A 495 -19.16 11.50 1.64
N PRO A 496 -19.07 10.46 2.50
CA PRO A 496 -18.96 10.64 3.95
C PRO A 496 -17.64 11.32 4.35
N TYR A 497 -16.58 11.15 3.55
CA TYR A 497 -15.28 11.77 3.81
C TYR A 497 -15.33 13.29 3.68
N ALA A 498 -16.04 13.81 2.66
CA ALA A 498 -16.19 15.24 2.49
C ALA A 498 -17.07 15.85 3.57
N VAL A 499 -18.12 15.15 3.98
CA VAL A 499 -19.01 15.57 5.08
C VAL A 499 -18.24 15.63 6.41
N HIS A 500 -17.44 14.58 6.72
CA HIS A 500 -16.57 14.56 7.89
C HIS A 500 -15.53 15.69 7.85
N ALA A 501 -14.83 15.84 6.72
CA ALA A 501 -13.80 16.88 6.56
C ALA A 501 -14.38 18.29 6.70
N LEU A 502 -15.58 18.54 6.17
CA LEU A 502 -16.27 19.83 6.36
C LEU A 502 -16.53 20.10 7.85
N ALA A 503 -17.00 19.11 8.60
CA ALA A 503 -17.26 19.27 10.03
C ALA A 503 -15.95 19.52 10.83
N ASP A 504 -14.86 18.82 10.50
CA ASP A 504 -13.53 19.09 11.09
C ASP A 504 -13.06 20.52 10.80
N LEU A 505 -13.20 20.98 9.55
CA LEU A 505 -12.82 22.34 9.16
C LEU A 505 -13.66 23.40 9.86
N GLN A 506 -14.94 23.15 10.10
CA GLN A 506 -15.82 24.05 10.87
C GLN A 506 -15.34 24.17 12.32
N LEU A 507 -14.98 23.06 12.97
CA LEU A 507 -14.38 23.08 14.33
C LEU A 507 -13.03 23.78 14.36
N ARG A 508 -12.18 23.55 13.36
CA ARG A 508 -10.89 24.25 13.22
C ARG A 508 -11.09 25.75 13.00
N SER A 509 -12.02 26.15 12.14
CA SER A 509 -12.38 27.54 11.92
C SER A 509 -12.91 28.20 13.19
N ALA A 510 -13.81 27.52 13.92
CA ALA A 510 -14.29 27.99 15.22
C ALA A 510 -13.13 28.24 16.22
N ARG A 511 -12.14 27.34 16.26
CA ARG A 511 -10.94 27.51 17.13
C ARG A 511 -10.05 28.67 16.74
N GLN A 512 -10.01 29.07 15.46
CA GLN A 512 -9.19 30.21 15.00
C GLN A 512 -9.86 31.56 15.28
N ARG A 513 -11.17 31.60 15.48
CA ARG A 513 -11.88 32.84 15.79
C ARG A 513 -11.48 33.40 17.16
N ALA A 514 -11.43 34.72 17.25
CA ALA A 514 -11.02 35.41 18.48
C ALA A 514 -12.13 35.40 19.55
N GLN A 515 -13.41 35.40 19.13
CA GLN A 515 -14.57 35.52 20.03
C GLN A 515 -15.50 34.32 19.96
N TYR A 516 -16.15 34.01 21.06
CA TYR A 516 -17.24 33.01 21.14
C TYR A 516 -18.58 33.67 20.83
N ASP A 517 -18.73 34.13 19.60
CA ASP A 517 -19.94 34.79 19.08
C ASP A 517 -20.96 33.78 18.52
N ALA A 518 -22.09 34.27 17.99
CA ALA A 518 -23.11 33.42 17.39
C ALA A 518 -22.55 32.57 16.24
N VAL A 519 -21.71 33.15 15.39
CA VAL A 519 -21.10 32.43 14.25
C VAL A 519 -20.21 31.29 14.72
N THR A 520 -19.42 31.53 15.78
CA THR A 520 -18.57 30.49 16.37
C THR A 520 -19.40 29.33 16.95
N ARG A 521 -20.49 29.63 17.64
CA ARG A 521 -21.43 28.64 18.16
C ARG A 521 -22.07 27.84 17.04
N ASP A 522 -22.59 28.51 16.02
CA ASP A 522 -23.23 27.85 14.85
C ASP A 522 -22.27 26.89 14.16
N LEU A 523 -20.99 27.28 13.96
CA LEU A 523 -19.96 26.39 13.39
C LEU A 523 -19.75 25.13 14.23
N ILE A 524 -19.68 25.29 15.57
CA ILE A 524 -19.53 24.17 16.50
C ILE A 524 -20.79 23.29 16.46
N ASP A 525 -21.98 23.87 16.57
CA ASP A 525 -23.22 23.11 16.66
C ASP A 525 -23.51 22.31 15.39
N ILE A 526 -23.28 22.89 14.21
CA ILE A 526 -23.43 22.19 12.92
C ILE A 526 -22.44 21.03 12.84
N ALA A 527 -21.19 21.27 13.16
CA ALA A 527 -20.14 20.22 13.11
C ALA A 527 -20.42 19.10 14.10
N VAL A 528 -20.77 19.44 15.35
CA VAL A 528 -21.09 18.44 16.40
C VAL A 528 -22.31 17.61 16.01
N LYS A 529 -23.39 18.25 15.50
CA LYS A 529 -24.56 17.54 15.01
C LYS A 529 -24.21 16.55 13.90
N THR A 530 -23.44 17.00 12.92
CA THR A 530 -23.00 16.17 11.78
C THR A 530 -22.18 14.96 12.24
N LEU A 531 -21.15 15.20 13.06
CA LEU A 531 -20.27 14.14 13.54
C LEU A 531 -20.98 13.15 14.49
N SER A 532 -21.91 13.65 15.31
CA SER A 532 -22.70 12.78 16.20
C SER A 532 -23.64 11.86 15.41
N VAL A 533 -24.23 12.35 14.33
CA VAL A 533 -25.03 11.51 13.42
C VAL A 533 -24.13 10.45 12.78
N MET A 534 -22.95 10.84 12.30
CA MET A 534 -21.99 9.88 11.69
C MET A 534 -21.52 8.81 12.69
N ASP A 535 -21.24 9.17 13.96
CA ASP A 535 -20.86 8.19 15.00
C ASP A 535 -22.02 7.26 15.35
N SER A 536 -23.27 7.73 15.33
CA SER A 536 -24.46 6.93 15.69
C SER A 536 -24.92 5.98 14.59
N GLN A 537 -24.63 6.27 13.32
CA GLN A 537 -25.08 5.48 12.15
C GLN A 537 -24.23 4.24 11.85
N GLN A 538 -23.25 3.91 12.69
CA GLN A 538 -22.35 2.78 12.48
C GLN A 538 -23.07 1.46 12.75
N SER A 539 -23.36 0.68 11.70
CA SER A 539 -24.09 -0.60 11.84
C SER A 539 -23.21 -1.84 11.77
N LEU A 540 -22.20 -1.87 10.92
CA LEU A 540 -21.33 -3.04 10.70
C LEU A 540 -19.84 -2.71 10.70
N LYS A 541 -19.49 -1.44 10.50
CA LYS A 541 -18.11 -0.96 10.39
C LYS A 541 -17.88 0.17 11.38
N ILE A 542 -16.90 0.00 12.24
CA ILE A 542 -16.55 1.01 13.24
C ILE A 542 -15.66 2.07 12.60
N ASP A 543 -16.23 3.23 12.29
CA ASP A 543 -15.46 4.42 11.89
C ASP A 543 -15.18 5.28 13.14
N GLN A 544 -13.93 5.29 13.56
CA GLN A 544 -13.47 6.00 14.75
C GLN A 544 -13.27 7.51 14.54
N TYR A 545 -13.22 7.98 13.30
CA TYR A 545 -12.90 9.37 12.99
C TYR A 545 -13.92 10.38 13.53
N PRO A 546 -15.24 10.16 13.44
CA PRO A 546 -16.21 11.09 14.00
C PRO A 546 -16.00 11.33 15.50
N ILE A 547 -15.84 10.27 16.28
CA ILE A 547 -15.63 10.41 17.73
C ILE A 547 -14.26 11.00 18.08
N VAL A 548 -13.21 10.69 17.33
CA VAL A 548 -11.89 11.31 17.51
C VAL A 548 -11.96 12.82 17.21
N THR A 549 -12.64 13.20 16.13
CA THR A 549 -12.82 14.63 15.77
C THR A 549 -13.68 15.37 16.79
N LEU A 550 -14.76 14.76 17.29
CA LEU A 550 -15.52 15.29 18.41
C LEU A 550 -14.64 15.46 19.65
N SER A 551 -13.89 14.45 20.01
CA SER A 551 -13.02 14.44 21.20
C SER A 551 -11.96 15.54 21.16
N LEU A 552 -11.28 15.68 20.04
CA LEU A 552 -10.14 16.60 19.90
C LEU A 552 -10.56 17.99 19.37
N GLY A 553 -11.49 18.03 18.43
CA GLY A 553 -11.96 19.26 17.78
C GLY A 553 -12.95 20.03 18.63
N HIS A 554 -14.06 19.39 19.04
CA HIS A 554 -15.11 20.04 19.82
C HIS A 554 -14.61 20.47 21.21
N VAL A 555 -14.03 19.53 21.97
CA VAL A 555 -13.49 19.87 23.30
C VAL A 555 -12.42 20.95 23.18
N GLY A 556 -11.52 20.84 22.19
CA GLY A 556 -10.49 21.86 21.93
C GLY A 556 -11.06 23.23 21.55
N ALA A 557 -12.19 23.31 20.85
CA ALA A 557 -12.86 24.57 20.53
C ALA A 557 -13.47 25.19 21.79
N LEU A 558 -14.15 24.42 22.62
CA LEU A 558 -14.71 24.88 23.88
C LEU A 558 -13.63 25.38 24.86
N VAL A 559 -12.54 24.65 24.98
CA VAL A 559 -11.38 25.05 25.83
C VAL A 559 -10.78 26.34 25.33
N LYS A 560 -10.57 26.50 24.03
CA LYS A 560 -10.04 27.73 23.42
C LYS A 560 -10.87 28.95 23.74
N HIS A 561 -12.19 28.79 23.83
CA HIS A 561 -13.13 29.86 24.14
C HIS A 561 -13.53 29.93 25.62
N SER A 562 -12.74 29.32 26.51
CA SER A 562 -12.93 29.36 27.98
C SER A 562 -14.27 28.81 28.46
N GLN A 563 -14.92 27.93 27.68
CA GLN A 563 -16.17 27.24 28.07
C GLN A 563 -15.86 25.99 28.92
N SER A 564 -15.14 26.17 30.03
CA SER A 564 -14.51 25.08 30.80
C SER A 564 -15.51 24.06 31.34
N ASP A 565 -16.68 24.47 31.84
CA ASP A 565 -17.66 23.56 32.42
C ASP A 565 -18.30 22.69 31.33
N LEU A 566 -18.68 23.28 30.21
CA LEU A 566 -19.19 22.57 29.06
C LEU A 566 -18.15 21.64 28.47
N ALA A 567 -16.91 22.11 28.32
CA ALA A 567 -15.79 21.30 27.83
C ALA A 567 -15.52 20.07 28.69
N LYS A 568 -15.55 20.21 30.03
CA LYS A 568 -15.38 19.07 30.95
C LYS A 568 -16.54 18.08 30.88
N LYS A 569 -17.78 18.56 30.72
CA LYS A 569 -18.96 17.71 30.57
C LYS A 569 -18.82 16.85 29.31
N VAL A 570 -18.68 17.49 28.15
CA VAL A 570 -18.59 16.75 26.89
C VAL A 570 -17.33 15.88 26.80
N ALA A 571 -16.21 16.29 27.42
CA ALA A 571 -15.01 15.47 27.47
C ALA A 571 -15.24 14.14 28.22
N LYS A 572 -16.03 14.13 29.31
CA LYS A 572 -16.40 12.91 30.02
C LYS A 572 -17.25 11.98 29.14
N ASP A 573 -18.23 12.53 28.45
CA ASP A 573 -19.12 11.75 27.59
C ASP A 573 -18.32 11.11 26.43
N TYR A 574 -17.43 11.87 25.80
CA TYR A 574 -16.56 11.35 24.72
C TYR A 574 -15.51 10.37 25.24
N TYR A 575 -14.97 10.58 26.44
CA TYR A 575 -14.00 9.66 27.05
C TYR A 575 -14.57 8.24 27.21
N GLU A 576 -15.79 8.11 27.72
CA GLU A 576 -16.43 6.80 27.88
C GLU A 576 -16.64 6.11 26.52
N ARG A 577 -17.02 6.87 25.49
CA ARG A 577 -17.19 6.35 24.12
C ARG A 577 -15.86 5.93 23.51
N VAL A 578 -14.81 6.76 23.59
CA VAL A 578 -13.46 6.46 23.10
C VAL A 578 -12.89 5.25 23.83
N LYS A 579 -13.00 5.18 25.14
CA LYS A 579 -12.53 4.06 25.96
C LYS A 579 -13.24 2.74 25.61
N PHE A 580 -14.52 2.79 25.28
CA PHE A 580 -15.24 1.61 24.79
C PHE A 580 -14.69 1.14 23.45
N LEU A 581 -14.40 2.06 22.52
CA LEU A 581 -13.86 1.72 21.19
C LEU A 581 -12.41 1.24 21.26
N SER A 582 -11.55 1.86 22.08
CA SER A 582 -10.13 1.46 22.23
C SER A 582 -9.94 0.01 22.72
N ARG A 583 -10.95 -0.56 23.38
CA ARG A 583 -10.92 -1.97 23.77
C ARG A 583 -11.10 -2.94 22.59
N ASN A 584 -11.76 -2.48 21.53
CA ASN A 584 -12.17 -3.32 20.41
C ASN A 584 -11.45 -2.97 19.10
N VAL A 585 -10.83 -1.80 19.02
CA VAL A 585 -10.18 -1.28 17.83
C VAL A 585 -8.75 -0.83 18.14
N TYR A 586 -7.76 -1.40 17.46
CA TYR A 586 -6.35 -1.02 17.62
C TYR A 586 -6.03 0.22 16.79
N SER A 587 -6.02 1.39 17.43
CA SER A 587 -5.82 2.67 16.75
C SER A 587 -5.06 3.66 17.63
N SER A 588 -3.91 4.11 17.14
CA SER A 588 -3.12 5.15 17.80
C SER A 588 -3.86 6.50 17.92
N MET A 589 -4.88 6.72 17.10
CA MET A 589 -5.70 7.93 17.16
C MET A 589 -6.68 7.87 18.33
N LEU A 590 -7.29 6.70 18.58
CA LEU A 590 -8.13 6.49 19.76
C LEU A 590 -7.30 6.59 21.03
N ASP A 591 -6.13 5.93 21.07
CA ASP A 591 -5.24 5.97 22.23
C ASP A 591 -4.85 7.41 22.58
N ARG A 592 -4.50 8.20 21.56
CA ARG A 592 -4.18 9.62 21.74
C ARG A 592 -5.36 10.46 22.18
N ALA A 593 -6.56 10.18 21.67
CA ALA A 593 -7.78 10.88 22.09
C ALA A 593 -8.13 10.53 23.54
N GLU A 594 -8.04 9.25 23.90
CA GLU A 594 -8.27 8.75 25.27
C GLU A 594 -7.32 9.41 26.27
N GLU A 595 -6.01 9.40 25.99
CA GLU A 595 -4.99 10.02 26.83
C GLU A 595 -5.24 11.52 27.04
N LYS A 596 -5.56 12.23 25.95
CA LYS A 596 -5.78 13.69 26.00
C LYS A 596 -7.05 14.05 26.75
N LEU A 597 -8.14 13.32 26.55
CA LEU A 597 -9.39 13.50 27.30
C LEU A 597 -9.19 13.20 28.79
N PHE A 598 -8.55 12.06 29.10
CA PHE A 598 -8.25 11.68 30.50
C PHE A 598 -7.44 12.77 31.23
N ARG A 599 -6.38 13.26 30.59
CA ARG A 599 -5.56 14.33 31.13
C ARG A 599 -6.36 15.61 31.40
N TYR A 600 -7.22 15.99 30.46
CA TYR A 600 -8.07 17.18 30.61
C TYR A 600 -9.10 17.02 31.73
N ILE A 601 -9.76 15.88 31.83
CA ILE A 601 -10.75 15.59 32.86
C ILE A 601 -10.11 15.62 34.25
N THR A 602 -8.91 15.04 34.41
CA THR A 602 -8.23 14.88 35.69
C THR A 602 -7.45 16.12 36.14
N LEU A 603 -6.73 16.75 35.22
CA LEU A 603 -5.79 17.85 35.54
C LEU A 603 -6.30 19.22 35.06
N GLY A 604 -7.34 19.27 34.24
CA GLY A 604 -7.81 20.51 33.61
C GLY A 604 -6.86 21.04 32.53
N ASP A 605 -5.82 20.28 32.16
CA ASP A 605 -4.81 20.68 31.20
C ASP A 605 -5.10 20.05 29.82
N TRP A 606 -5.48 20.91 28.85
CA TRP A 606 -5.71 20.46 27.49
C TRP A 606 -4.41 20.22 26.70
N GLY A 607 -3.28 20.73 27.19
CA GLY A 607 -1.98 20.57 26.55
C GLY A 607 -1.92 21.23 25.17
N ASP A 608 -1.77 22.51 25.12
CA ASP A 608 -1.51 23.19 23.84
C ASP A 608 -0.15 22.80 23.27
N SER A 609 -0.11 22.53 21.98
CA SER A 609 1.03 22.01 21.22
C SER A 609 2.23 22.99 21.07
N GLN A 610 2.35 24.02 21.88
CA GLN A 610 3.52 24.91 21.89
C GLN A 610 4.79 24.30 22.51
N SER A 611 4.67 23.19 23.28
CA SER A 611 5.84 22.50 23.83
C SER A 611 6.64 21.68 22.80
N ALA A 612 6.01 21.25 21.70
CA ALA A 612 6.67 20.49 20.64
C ALA A 612 7.60 21.35 19.75
N ALA A 613 7.32 22.63 19.60
CA ALA A 613 8.16 23.55 18.84
C ALA A 613 9.46 23.91 19.59
N LYS A 614 9.41 23.98 20.92
CA LYS A 614 10.63 24.27 21.75
C LYS A 614 11.58 23.07 21.84
N SER A 615 11.09 21.82 21.72
CA SER A 615 11.95 20.63 21.72
C SER A 615 12.69 20.43 20.39
N LYS A 616 12.15 20.90 19.26
CA LYS A 616 12.82 20.86 17.95
C LYS A 616 13.91 21.94 17.81
N SER A 617 13.71 23.15 18.36
CA SER A 617 14.74 24.20 18.34
C SER A 617 15.93 23.88 19.25
N GLY A 618 15.73 23.16 20.36
CA GLY A 618 16.79 22.72 21.27
C GLY A 618 17.66 21.58 20.73
N ARG A 619 17.18 20.79 19.78
CA ARG A 619 17.97 19.72 19.14
C ARG A 619 18.80 20.20 17.94
N GLN A 620 18.38 21.24 17.23
CA GLN A 620 19.20 21.84 16.15
C GLN A 620 20.39 22.67 16.66
N ALA A 621 20.34 23.21 17.88
CA ALA A 621 21.44 23.93 18.46
C ALA A 621 22.58 23.06 19.03
N LYS A 622 22.37 21.76 19.23
CA LYS A 622 23.41 20.82 19.72
C LYS A 622 24.19 20.10 18.62
N HIS A 623 23.85 20.29 17.35
CA HIS A 623 24.59 19.71 16.19
C HIS A 623 25.49 20.76 15.47
N ARG A 624 25.63 21.97 16.03
CA ARG A 624 26.56 23.00 15.52
C ARG A 624 27.61 23.40 16.57
N ARG A 625 28.14 22.44 17.29
CA ARG A 625 29.42 22.61 18.02
C ARG A 625 30.26 21.36 17.86
#